data_328a9c7b3110af136041e6ba56351282
#
_entry.id   328a9c7b3110af136041e6ba56351282
#
_cell.length_a   1.000
_cell.length_b   1.000
_cell.length_c   1.000
_cell.angle_alpha   90.00
_cell.angle_beta   90.00
_cell.angle_gamma   90.00
#
_symmetry.space_group_name_H-M   'P 1'
#
loop_
_entity.id
_entity.type
_entity.pdbx_description
1 polymer ?
#
loop_
_entity_poly.entity_id
_entity_poly.type
_entity_poly.pdbx_seq_one_letter_code
_entity_poly.pdbx_strand_id
1 'polypeptide(L)'
;ASVMYETIDVVEPYMPAEDAKWGYIWNEAGHELGFEDGDKVLSIGGNQITEVDQILNELLITADDREVVVERAGAEHTFTIPLEQLVKMRQEEGYKNMYAMRMPFEIDSVATDEAMAAGLVRGDRLVALNGEEVRYFDEYKQLLPTLAGQSVKIGIERDSANVVVAREVEITLADDGTIGV
;
A
#
# COMPACT_ATOMS: atom_id res chain seq x y z
N ALA A 1 -38.88 -22.67 -19.96
CA ALA A 1 -38.24 -21.38 -20.05
C ALA A 1 -36.88 -21.48 -19.35
N SER A 2 -35.84 -21.61 -20.12
CA SER A 2 -34.49 -21.54 -19.60
C SER A 2 -34.21 -20.08 -19.21
N VAL A 3 -34.10 -19.83 -17.91
CA VAL A 3 -33.54 -18.61 -17.42
C VAL A 3 -32.05 -18.68 -17.72
N MET A 4 -31.63 -17.96 -18.75
CA MET A 4 -30.23 -17.69 -18.93
C MET A 4 -29.81 -16.75 -17.79
N TYR A 5 -29.13 -17.30 -16.80
CA TYR A 5 -28.30 -16.50 -15.96
C TYR A 5 -27.17 -16.00 -16.85
N GLU A 6 -27.26 -14.78 -17.32
CA GLU A 6 -26.05 -14.07 -17.65
C GLU A 6 -25.20 -14.12 -16.39
N THR A 7 -24.19 -14.97 -16.40
CA THR A 7 -23.05 -14.74 -15.54
C THR A 7 -22.59 -13.35 -15.89
N ILE A 8 -22.94 -12.42 -15.04
CA ILE A 8 -22.22 -11.15 -14.99
C ILE A 8 -20.82 -11.61 -14.64
N ASP A 9 -19.97 -11.75 -15.67
CA ASP A 9 -18.55 -11.74 -15.44
C ASP A 9 -18.34 -10.47 -14.66
N VAL A 10 -18.09 -10.62 -13.35
CA VAL A 10 -17.54 -9.55 -12.56
C VAL A 10 -16.17 -9.35 -13.18
N VAL A 11 -16.13 -8.56 -14.23
CA VAL A 11 -14.89 -8.04 -14.77
C VAL A 11 -14.29 -7.28 -13.59
N GLU A 12 -13.26 -7.87 -12.98
CA GLU A 12 -12.49 -7.15 -11.99
C GLU A 12 -12.17 -5.79 -12.59
N PRO A 13 -12.43 -4.71 -11.89
CA PRO A 13 -12.25 -3.40 -12.47
C PRO A 13 -10.80 -3.27 -12.93
N TYR A 14 -10.61 -2.98 -14.21
CA TYR A 14 -9.33 -2.63 -14.78
C TYR A 14 -8.64 -1.62 -13.89
N MET A 15 -7.47 -1.96 -13.35
CA MET A 15 -6.67 -1.06 -12.54
C MET A 15 -5.41 -0.67 -13.29
N PRO A 16 -5.37 0.56 -13.85
CA PRO A 16 -4.17 1.07 -14.50
C PRO A 16 -3.00 1.16 -13.50
N ALA A 17 -1.80 0.82 -13.96
CA ALA A 17 -0.60 0.93 -13.14
C ALA A 17 -0.32 2.38 -12.70
N GLU A 18 -0.76 3.37 -13.47
CA GLU A 18 -0.65 4.78 -13.12
C GLU A 18 -1.44 5.18 -11.86
N ASP A 19 -2.45 4.40 -11.47
CA ASP A 19 -3.20 4.62 -10.23
C ASP A 19 -2.38 4.29 -8.98
N ALA A 20 -1.32 3.51 -9.10
CA ALA A 20 -0.38 3.22 -8.02
C ALA A 20 0.60 4.38 -7.79
N LYS A 21 0.07 5.55 -7.43
CA LYS A 21 0.82 6.81 -7.29
C LYS A 21 1.94 6.77 -6.28
N TRP A 22 1.80 5.94 -5.25
CA TRP A 22 2.78 5.76 -4.16
C TRP A 22 3.49 4.41 -4.24
N GLY A 23 3.42 3.75 -5.39
CA GLY A 23 3.96 2.42 -5.60
C GLY A 23 3.16 1.32 -4.89
N TYR A 24 3.84 0.24 -4.60
CA TYR A 24 3.24 -0.96 -3.99
C TYR A 24 3.87 -1.27 -2.65
N ILE A 25 3.10 -1.93 -1.80
CA ILE A 25 3.62 -2.66 -0.65
C ILE A 25 3.69 -4.13 -1.01
N TRP A 26 4.68 -4.83 -0.46
CA TRP A 26 5.00 -6.21 -0.80
C TRP A 26 4.98 -7.06 0.45
N ASN A 27 4.56 -8.31 0.30
CA ASN A 27 4.73 -9.29 1.37
C ASN A 27 6.15 -9.87 1.36
N GLU A 28 6.42 -10.85 2.24
CA GLU A 28 7.73 -11.48 2.33
C GLU A 28 8.17 -12.12 1.00
N ALA A 29 7.25 -12.76 0.27
CA ALA A 29 7.54 -13.35 -1.03
C ALA A 29 8.02 -12.28 -2.05
N GLY A 30 7.38 -11.11 -2.06
CA GLY A 30 7.80 -9.98 -2.91
C GLY A 30 9.16 -9.41 -2.50
N HIS A 31 9.41 -9.26 -1.21
CA HIS A 31 10.70 -8.79 -0.69
C HIS A 31 11.84 -9.76 -1.02
N GLU A 32 11.60 -11.05 -0.94
CA GLU A 32 12.59 -12.08 -1.32
C GLU A 32 13.00 -12.02 -2.79
N LEU A 33 12.09 -11.58 -3.67
CA LEU A 33 12.39 -11.37 -5.08
C LEU A 33 13.21 -10.12 -5.37
N GLY A 34 13.28 -9.18 -4.42
CA GLY A 34 14.04 -7.94 -4.55
C GLY A 34 13.19 -6.67 -4.59
N PHE A 35 11.86 -6.78 -4.51
CA PHE A 35 10.98 -5.61 -4.39
C PHE A 35 11.06 -4.98 -3.01
N GLU A 36 10.91 -3.68 -2.96
CA GLU A 36 10.82 -2.89 -1.72
C GLU A 36 9.51 -2.11 -1.67
N ASP A 37 9.01 -1.87 -0.46
CA ASP A 37 7.79 -1.07 -0.28
C ASP A 37 7.99 0.33 -0.84
N GLY A 38 7.04 0.77 -1.66
CA GLY A 38 7.11 2.02 -2.39
C GLY A 38 7.60 1.89 -3.84
N ASP A 39 8.09 0.73 -4.25
CA ASP A 39 8.48 0.50 -5.64
C ASP A 39 7.29 0.66 -6.58
N LYS A 40 7.46 1.46 -7.63
CA LYS A 40 6.59 1.47 -8.82
C LYS A 40 7.21 0.58 -9.86
N VAL A 41 6.49 -0.42 -10.33
CA VAL A 41 7.01 -1.37 -11.31
C VAL A 41 6.83 -0.79 -12.72
N LEU A 42 7.93 -0.55 -13.41
CA LEU A 42 7.94 0.04 -14.74
C LEU A 42 7.92 -1.02 -15.85
N SER A 43 8.75 -2.07 -15.70
CA SER A 43 8.80 -3.18 -16.67
C SER A 43 9.27 -4.48 -16.03
N ILE A 44 8.82 -5.59 -16.60
CA ILE A 44 9.28 -6.94 -16.25
C ILE A 44 9.56 -7.69 -17.54
N GLY A 45 10.78 -8.23 -17.65
CA GLY A 45 11.20 -8.97 -18.84
C GLY A 45 11.12 -8.16 -20.14
N GLY A 46 11.32 -6.85 -20.07
CA GLY A 46 11.21 -5.94 -21.19
C GLY A 46 9.78 -5.51 -21.54
N ASN A 47 8.78 -6.04 -20.86
CA ASN A 47 7.38 -5.67 -21.05
C ASN A 47 7.00 -4.53 -20.11
N GLN A 48 6.55 -3.42 -20.65
CA GLN A 48 6.08 -2.29 -19.88
C GLN A 48 4.83 -2.65 -19.09
N ILE A 49 4.81 -2.30 -17.81
CA ILE A 49 3.66 -2.53 -16.94
C ILE A 49 2.67 -1.38 -17.09
N THR A 50 1.48 -1.69 -17.58
CA THR A 50 0.38 -0.74 -17.78
C THR A 50 -0.83 -1.03 -16.90
N GLU A 51 -0.90 -2.23 -16.34
CA GLU A 51 -1.97 -2.69 -15.45
C GLU A 51 -1.38 -3.28 -14.17
N VAL A 52 -2.08 -3.11 -13.05
CA VAL A 52 -1.64 -3.62 -11.75
C VAL A 52 -1.49 -5.15 -11.76
N ASP A 53 -2.45 -5.86 -12.34
CA ASP A 53 -2.44 -7.33 -12.38
C ASP A 53 -1.36 -7.91 -13.30
N GLN A 54 -0.89 -7.12 -14.24
CA GLN A 54 0.16 -7.52 -15.18
C GLN A 54 1.46 -7.87 -14.45
N ILE A 55 1.74 -7.25 -13.30
CA ILE A 55 2.94 -7.53 -12.52
C ILE A 55 3.01 -9.01 -12.16
N LEU A 56 1.97 -9.54 -11.55
CA LEU A 56 1.92 -10.97 -11.18
C LEU A 56 1.93 -11.86 -12.42
N ASN A 57 1.17 -11.52 -13.44
CA ASN A 57 1.12 -12.30 -14.67
C ASN A 57 2.50 -12.44 -15.32
N GLU A 58 3.29 -11.36 -15.36
CA GLU A 58 4.66 -11.39 -15.88
C GLU A 58 5.61 -12.22 -14.98
N LEU A 59 5.44 -12.18 -13.67
CA LEU A 59 6.23 -12.99 -12.74
C LEU A 59 5.90 -14.48 -12.80
N LEU A 60 4.71 -14.85 -13.26
CA LEU A 60 4.30 -16.24 -13.43
C LEU A 60 4.84 -16.88 -14.72
N ILE A 61 5.43 -16.11 -15.61
CA ILE A 61 6.12 -16.63 -16.78
C ILE A 61 7.47 -17.18 -16.33
N THR A 62 7.59 -18.49 -16.30
CA THR A 62 8.77 -19.21 -15.82
C THR A 62 9.58 -19.81 -16.96
N ALA A 63 9.96 -19.00 -17.93
CA ALA A 63 10.79 -19.40 -19.07
C ALA A 63 12.27 -19.09 -18.86
N ASP A 64 12.55 -17.90 -18.34
CA ASP A 64 13.90 -17.37 -18.14
C ASP A 64 13.98 -16.51 -16.89
N ASP A 65 15.17 -16.07 -16.54
CA ASP A 65 15.37 -15.00 -15.57
C ASP A 65 14.58 -13.76 -16.00
N ARG A 66 14.04 -13.01 -15.05
CA ARG A 66 13.26 -11.81 -15.33
C ARG A 66 14.00 -10.57 -14.88
N GLU A 67 14.28 -9.67 -15.80
CA GLU A 67 14.76 -8.34 -15.46
C GLU A 67 13.58 -7.45 -15.06
N VAL A 68 13.70 -6.82 -13.90
CA VAL A 68 12.68 -5.92 -13.36
C VAL A 68 13.26 -4.52 -13.27
N VAL A 69 12.52 -3.54 -13.79
CA VAL A 69 12.81 -2.12 -13.63
C VAL A 69 11.73 -1.50 -12.77
N VAL A 70 12.13 -0.88 -11.68
CA VAL A 70 11.24 -0.16 -10.75
C VAL A 70 11.68 1.29 -10.61
N GLU A 71 10.75 2.16 -10.25
CA GLU A 71 11.07 3.47 -9.69
C GLU A 71 11.06 3.36 -8.17
N ARG A 72 12.21 3.59 -7.56
CA ARG A 72 12.43 3.51 -6.12
C ARG A 72 13.03 4.82 -5.63
N ALA A 73 12.32 5.47 -4.70
CA ALA A 73 12.72 6.76 -4.16
C ALA A 73 13.01 7.81 -5.26
N GLY A 74 12.20 7.82 -6.32
CA GLY A 74 12.31 8.76 -7.44
C GLY A 74 13.38 8.45 -8.49
N ALA A 75 14.09 7.30 -8.37
CA ALA A 75 15.10 6.87 -9.30
C ALA A 75 14.80 5.48 -9.87
N GLU A 76 15.21 5.23 -11.09
CA GLU A 76 15.12 3.89 -11.67
C GLU A 76 16.11 2.94 -11.02
N HIS A 77 15.62 1.76 -10.69
CA HIS A 77 16.41 0.67 -10.17
C HIS A 77 16.11 -0.61 -10.92
N THR A 78 17.14 -1.33 -11.32
CA THR A 78 17.02 -2.56 -12.09
C THR A 78 17.57 -3.73 -11.29
N PHE A 79 16.83 -4.82 -11.24
CA PHE A 79 17.32 -6.08 -10.66
C PHE A 79 16.80 -7.27 -11.48
N THR A 80 17.47 -8.39 -11.34
CA THR A 80 17.12 -9.62 -12.05
C THR A 80 16.62 -10.66 -11.05
N ILE A 81 15.48 -11.27 -11.35
CA ILE A 81 14.93 -12.39 -10.58
C ILE A 81 15.35 -13.68 -11.29
N PRO A 82 16.19 -14.53 -10.68
CA PRO A 82 16.56 -15.81 -11.26
C PRO A 82 15.36 -16.72 -11.46
N LEU A 83 15.36 -17.50 -12.52
CA LEU A 83 14.30 -18.46 -12.82
C LEU A 83 13.98 -19.40 -11.64
N GLU A 84 15.01 -19.85 -10.94
CA GLU A 84 14.83 -20.72 -9.76
C GLU A 84 14.01 -20.08 -8.65
N GLN A 85 14.16 -18.76 -8.44
CA GLN A 85 13.36 -18.02 -7.46
C GLN A 85 11.91 -17.86 -7.91
N LEU A 86 11.66 -17.68 -9.20
CA LEU A 86 10.31 -17.64 -9.75
C LEU A 86 9.60 -18.99 -9.59
N VAL A 87 10.29 -20.08 -9.84
CA VAL A 87 9.77 -21.44 -9.64
C VAL A 87 9.47 -21.70 -8.17
N LYS A 88 10.37 -21.32 -7.26
CA LYS A 88 10.16 -21.44 -5.82
C LYS A 88 8.94 -20.62 -5.35
N MET A 89 8.83 -19.38 -5.83
CA MET A 89 7.70 -18.49 -5.50
C MET A 89 6.36 -19.16 -5.81
N ARG A 90 6.22 -19.83 -6.96
CA ARG A 90 4.98 -20.50 -7.36
C ARG A 90 4.59 -21.68 -6.47
N GLN A 91 5.53 -22.23 -5.72
CA GLN A 91 5.29 -23.32 -4.79
C GLN A 91 4.81 -22.81 -3.42
N GLU A 92 4.96 -21.53 -3.17
CA GLU A 92 4.54 -20.87 -1.93
C GLU A 92 3.18 -20.18 -2.14
N GLU A 93 2.27 -20.26 -1.18
CA GLU A 93 0.94 -19.64 -1.32
C GLU A 93 1.00 -18.11 -1.32
N GLY A 94 2.07 -17.54 -0.76
CA GLY A 94 2.22 -16.09 -0.59
C GLY A 94 2.24 -15.28 -1.89
N TYR A 95 2.51 -15.90 -3.04
CA TYR A 95 2.56 -15.17 -4.31
C TYR A 95 1.21 -14.59 -4.74
N LYS A 96 0.11 -15.19 -4.32
CA LYS A 96 -1.24 -14.76 -4.73
C LYS A 96 -1.61 -13.38 -4.22
N ASN A 97 -1.05 -13.00 -3.07
CA ASN A 97 -1.28 -11.70 -2.44
C ASN A 97 0.05 -10.99 -2.21
N MET A 98 0.94 -11.04 -3.21
CA MET A 98 2.31 -10.57 -3.09
C MET A 98 2.39 -9.07 -2.90
N TYR A 99 1.51 -8.31 -3.52
CA TYR A 99 1.54 -6.84 -3.50
C TYR A 99 0.15 -6.23 -3.46
N ALA A 100 0.10 -5.01 -2.99
CA ALA A 100 -1.07 -4.15 -3.02
C ALA A 100 -0.61 -2.71 -3.27
N MET A 101 -1.48 -1.86 -3.79
CA MET A 101 -1.17 -0.45 -3.94
C MET A 101 -0.96 0.19 -2.57
N ARG A 102 0.12 0.97 -2.44
CA ARG A 102 0.40 1.75 -1.25
C ARG A 102 -0.54 2.94 -1.19
N MET A 103 -1.10 3.21 -0.02
CA MET A 103 -2.06 4.29 0.21
C MET A 103 -1.62 5.19 1.34
N PRO A 104 -1.84 6.52 1.24
CA PRO A 104 -1.71 7.41 2.37
C PRO A 104 -2.77 7.06 3.43
N PHE A 105 -2.52 7.44 4.68
CA PHE A 105 -3.51 7.31 5.74
C PHE A 105 -4.41 8.54 5.74
N GLU A 106 -5.58 8.41 5.13
CA GLU A 106 -6.63 9.41 5.14
C GLU A 106 -7.80 8.91 6.00
N ILE A 107 -8.31 9.77 6.88
CA ILE A 107 -9.42 9.43 7.77
C ILE A 107 -10.72 9.41 6.96
N ASP A 108 -11.40 8.26 6.97
CA ASP A 108 -12.72 8.08 6.36
C ASP A 108 -13.84 8.35 7.36
N SER A 109 -13.68 7.92 8.60
CA SER A 109 -14.63 8.18 9.68
C SER A 109 -13.93 8.25 11.04
N VAL A 110 -14.50 9.00 11.97
CA VAL A 110 -14.04 9.08 13.35
C VAL A 110 -14.99 8.26 14.22
N ALA A 111 -14.47 7.20 14.86
CA ALA A 111 -15.27 6.18 15.52
C ALA A 111 -15.34 6.34 17.04
N THR A 112 -14.40 7.04 17.67
CA THR A 112 -14.31 7.17 19.13
C THR A 112 -14.42 8.62 19.61
N ASP A 113 -14.87 8.78 20.85
CA ASP A 113 -14.95 10.09 21.50
C ASP A 113 -13.56 10.70 21.71
N GLU A 114 -12.56 9.87 21.98
CA GLU A 114 -11.16 10.30 22.13
C GLU A 114 -10.61 10.89 20.84
N ALA A 115 -10.88 10.28 19.70
CA ALA A 115 -10.45 10.79 18.39
C ALA A 115 -11.18 12.09 18.05
N MET A 116 -12.48 12.19 18.33
CA MET A 116 -13.24 13.44 18.17
C MET A 116 -12.72 14.53 19.07
N ALA A 117 -12.46 14.24 20.35
CA ALA A 117 -11.93 15.21 21.31
C ALA A 117 -10.53 15.70 20.93
N ALA A 118 -9.73 14.87 20.30
CA ALA A 118 -8.42 15.25 19.74
C ALA A 118 -8.53 16.20 18.55
N GLY A 119 -9.73 16.34 17.96
CA GLY A 119 -9.97 17.21 16.81
C GLY A 119 -9.77 16.58 15.45
N LEU A 120 -9.69 15.25 15.37
CA LEU A 120 -9.62 14.52 14.12
C LEU A 120 -10.96 14.57 13.39
N VAL A 121 -10.92 14.77 12.09
CA VAL A 121 -12.10 14.79 11.23
C VAL A 121 -11.87 13.98 9.95
N ARG A 122 -12.94 13.60 9.29
CA ARG A 122 -12.89 12.97 7.98
C ARG A 122 -12.09 13.83 6.99
N GLY A 123 -11.25 13.19 6.19
CA GLY A 123 -10.42 13.83 5.20
C GLY A 123 -9.04 14.24 5.71
N ASP A 124 -8.79 14.19 7.01
CA ASP A 124 -7.46 14.44 7.56
C ASP A 124 -6.48 13.37 7.08
N ARG A 125 -5.31 13.79 6.62
CA ARG A 125 -4.21 12.90 6.27
C ARG A 125 -3.18 12.90 7.39
N LEU A 126 -2.83 11.71 7.88
CA LEU A 126 -1.78 11.54 8.86
C LEU A 126 -0.42 11.60 8.16
N VAL A 127 0.45 12.51 8.59
CA VAL A 127 1.73 12.77 7.93
C VAL A 127 2.93 12.66 8.85
N ALA A 128 2.71 12.63 10.17
CA ALA A 128 3.78 12.50 11.15
C ALA A 128 3.29 11.76 12.41
N LEU A 129 4.19 11.03 13.03
CA LEU A 129 3.96 10.33 14.30
C LEU A 129 5.12 10.66 15.25
N ASN A 130 4.81 11.27 16.40
CA ASN A 130 5.81 11.69 17.40
C ASN A 130 6.96 12.52 16.79
N GLY A 131 6.64 13.40 15.85
CA GLY A 131 7.59 14.30 15.19
C GLY A 131 8.35 13.68 14.01
N GLU A 132 8.17 12.41 13.71
CA GLU A 132 8.77 11.75 12.55
C GLU A 132 7.79 11.66 11.40
N GLU A 133 8.27 11.84 10.18
CA GLU A 133 7.44 11.72 8.98
C GLU A 133 7.00 10.28 8.77
N VAL A 134 5.68 10.04 8.80
CA VAL A 134 5.04 8.75 8.53
C VAL A 134 3.77 9.04 7.74
N ARG A 135 3.74 8.66 6.46
CA ARG A 135 2.68 9.10 5.54
C ARG A 135 1.75 8.00 5.08
N TYR A 136 2.18 6.73 5.16
CA TYR A 136 1.45 5.64 4.54
C TYR A 136 0.74 4.77 5.55
N PHE A 137 -0.43 4.30 5.17
CA PHE A 137 -1.28 3.45 6.01
C PHE A 137 -0.56 2.19 6.50
N ASP A 138 0.23 1.55 5.64
CA ASP A 138 1.02 0.37 5.99
C ASP A 138 2.05 0.65 7.10
N GLU A 139 2.66 1.82 7.10
CA GLU A 139 3.60 2.24 8.14
C GLU A 139 2.91 2.41 9.50
N TYR A 140 1.74 3.07 9.53
CA TYR A 140 0.95 3.21 10.76
C TYR A 140 0.47 1.87 11.28
N LYS A 141 0.08 0.97 10.40
CA LYS A 141 -0.36 -0.37 10.77
C LYS A 141 0.72 -1.18 11.48
N GLN A 142 1.99 -0.93 11.15
CA GLN A 142 3.13 -1.55 11.82
C GLN A 142 3.53 -0.84 13.11
N LEU A 143 3.48 0.50 13.14
CA LEU A 143 3.99 1.31 14.24
C LEU A 143 3.00 1.46 15.40
N LEU A 144 1.72 1.68 15.11
CA LEU A 144 0.72 1.97 16.15
C LEU A 144 0.56 0.85 17.19
N PRO A 145 0.55 -0.44 16.84
CA PRO A 145 0.48 -1.50 17.84
C PRO A 145 1.64 -1.48 18.85
N THR A 146 2.81 -1.01 18.44
CA THR A 146 3.99 -0.89 19.32
C THR A 146 3.83 0.21 20.37
N LEU A 147 2.90 1.14 20.13
CA LEU A 147 2.62 2.29 20.97
C LEU A 147 1.27 2.17 21.69
N ALA A 148 0.67 0.98 21.71
CA ALA A 148 -0.63 0.72 22.31
C ALA A 148 -0.72 1.27 23.75
N GLY A 149 -1.83 1.95 24.06
CA GLY A 149 -2.08 2.55 25.37
C GLY A 149 -1.27 3.82 25.66
N GLN A 150 -0.37 4.23 24.79
CA GLN A 150 0.45 5.43 24.97
C GLN A 150 -0.21 6.68 24.35
N SER A 151 0.13 7.83 24.91
CA SER A 151 -0.18 9.12 24.29
C SER A 151 0.82 9.40 23.19
N VAL A 152 0.32 9.71 21.99
CA VAL A 152 1.13 10.00 20.81
C VAL A 152 0.75 11.34 20.21
N LYS A 153 1.70 11.97 19.54
CA LYS A 153 1.48 13.18 18.75
C LYS A 153 1.37 12.80 17.29
N ILE A 154 0.28 13.20 16.65
CA ILE A 154 0.01 12.92 15.25
C ILE A 154 -0.02 14.24 14.49
N GLY A 155 0.88 14.38 13.51
CA GLY A 155 0.84 15.45 12.55
C GLY A 155 -0.17 15.13 11.46
N ILE A 156 -1.08 16.04 11.18
CA ILE A 156 -2.09 15.91 10.13
C ILE A 156 -2.02 17.05 9.14
N GLU A 157 -2.43 16.79 7.93
CA GLU A 157 -2.73 17.78 6.91
C GLU A 157 -4.23 17.76 6.64
N ARG A 158 -4.83 18.95 6.63
CA ARG A 158 -6.26 19.14 6.40
C ARG A 158 -6.47 20.12 5.27
N ASP A 159 -7.31 19.76 4.30
CA ASP A 159 -7.74 20.70 3.28
C ASP A 159 -8.83 21.62 3.85
N SER A 160 -8.55 22.91 3.85
CA SER A 160 -9.48 23.94 4.29
C SER A 160 -9.50 25.06 3.28
N ALA A 161 -10.66 25.30 2.63
CA ALA A 161 -10.86 26.38 1.64
C ALA A 161 -9.75 26.41 0.56
N ASN A 162 -9.38 25.26 -0.03
CA ASN A 162 -8.32 25.08 -1.03
C ASN A 162 -6.89 25.34 -0.51
N VAL A 163 -6.70 25.38 0.80
CA VAL A 163 -5.39 25.51 1.45
C VAL A 163 -5.17 24.27 2.32
N VAL A 164 -3.97 23.69 2.23
CA VAL A 164 -3.55 22.61 3.11
C VAL A 164 -3.06 23.22 4.43
N VAL A 165 -3.70 22.86 5.53
CA VAL A 165 -3.34 23.30 6.88
C VAL A 165 -2.70 22.15 7.63
N ALA A 166 -1.48 22.35 8.14
CA ALA A 166 -0.81 21.41 9.03
C ALA A 166 -1.25 21.63 10.48
N ARG A 167 -1.57 20.52 11.17
CA ARG A 167 -1.91 20.51 12.59
C ARG A 167 -1.21 19.36 13.30
N GLU A 168 -0.98 19.52 14.60
CA GLU A 168 -0.56 18.45 15.48
C GLU A 168 -1.65 18.19 16.50
N VAL A 169 -2.05 16.94 16.66
CA VAL A 169 -3.02 16.50 17.67
C VAL A 169 -2.35 15.50 18.61
N GLU A 170 -2.79 15.47 19.83
CA GLU A 170 -2.35 14.48 20.82
C GLU A 170 -3.52 13.56 21.14
N ILE A 171 -3.27 12.25 21.08
CA ILE A 171 -4.27 11.22 21.36
C ILE A 171 -3.64 10.06 22.12
N THR A 172 -4.39 9.49 23.05
CA THR A 172 -4.01 8.24 23.71
C THR A 172 -4.57 7.07 22.90
N LEU A 173 -3.68 6.19 22.45
CA LEU A 173 -4.07 5.00 21.68
C LEU A 173 -4.81 4.01 22.58
N ALA A 174 -5.75 3.29 21.99
CA ALA A 174 -6.42 2.17 22.66
C ALA A 174 -5.42 1.05 22.98
N ASP A 175 -5.83 0.08 23.79
CA ASP A 175 -4.98 -1.04 24.21
C ASP A 175 -4.51 -1.93 23.05
N ASP A 176 -5.19 -1.89 21.91
CA ASP A 176 -4.82 -2.56 20.67
C ASP A 176 -4.00 -1.69 19.70
N GLY A 177 -3.69 -0.44 20.10
CA GLY A 177 -2.93 0.50 19.28
C GLY A 177 -3.76 1.28 18.27
N THR A 178 -5.09 1.16 18.26
CA THR A 178 -5.95 1.91 17.35
C THR A 178 -6.12 3.37 17.75
N ILE A 179 -6.30 4.23 16.75
CA ILE A 179 -6.56 5.67 16.93
C ILE A 179 -8.06 5.95 17.14
N GLY A 180 -8.92 5.03 16.69
CA GLY A 180 -10.37 5.21 16.71
C GLY A 180 -10.95 5.90 15.49
N VAL A 181 -10.33 5.67 14.36
CA VAL A 181 -10.75 6.21 13.06
C VAL A 181 -10.92 5.11 12.04
#